data_cdffaf9013dab56fd3bfffd812683d38
#
_entry.id   cdffaf9013dab56fd3bfffd812683d38
#
_cell.length_a   1.000
_cell.length_b   1.000
_cell.length_c   1.000
_cell.angle_alpha   90.00
_cell.angle_beta   90.00
_cell.angle_gamma   90.00
#
_symmetry.space_group_name_H-M   'P 1'
#
loop_
_entity.id
_entity.type
_entity.pdbx_description
1 polymer ?
#
loop_
_entity_poly.entity_id
_entity_poly.type
_entity_poly.pdbx_seq_one_letter_code
_entity_poly.pdbx_strand_id
1 'polypeptide(L)'
;VAQAVGIGPISQTATHGPRELFGTDGVRGRAGEFLTPELAVALGRAAVAHSDAGRPQVLIVRDTRESGEMLEAALAAGVSSAGGDALVAGVLPTPAAPLLLRRHQLDLAAVISASHNPYEDNGIKLFGPDGFKLDDSTEHAIEAELGRPPARSAHIGRVRRFRGALEDYLRELHVRFSSLELNGRRILLDCANGATHLAAPEIFRRLGAEVETIAADPDGRNINDNCGSTHLAHVIDKLRTGGHDLAFAFDGDGDRVLAVDRGGVVVDGDELVALAALHLRGLGRLNGAGVAVTVMTNYGFHQAMASAGIEVAITAVGDRYVLDELRRRGWSLGGEQSGHIIDLGFGPSGDGIASALLTLEALADRDLAHRDVMEKLPQQLRNIRARERRSLEVALEAPAVREAIEREHLALNGRGRVLVRASGTEPLIRIMVEAPSRQETEEVCGRLASVVQQALT
;
A
#
# COMPACT_ATOMS: atom_id res chain seq x y z
N VAL A 1 -6.96 -7.68 -35.85
CA VAL A 1 -8.19 -8.16 -35.18
C VAL A 1 -7.94 -7.92 -33.68
N ALA A 2 -8.36 -6.75 -33.18
CA ALA A 2 -8.27 -6.41 -31.78
C ALA A 2 -9.36 -7.20 -31.05
N GLN A 3 -8.97 -8.20 -30.27
CA GLN A 3 -9.86 -8.77 -29.27
C GLN A 3 -10.08 -7.71 -28.17
N ALA A 4 -11.34 -7.33 -27.95
CA ALA A 4 -11.74 -6.50 -26.83
C ALA A 4 -11.27 -7.17 -25.55
N VAL A 5 -10.48 -6.47 -24.74
CA VAL A 5 -10.09 -6.92 -23.40
C VAL A 5 -11.35 -6.86 -22.54
N GLY A 6 -12.10 -7.95 -22.52
CA GLY A 6 -13.23 -8.14 -21.61
C GLY A 6 -12.68 -8.25 -20.20
N ILE A 7 -13.17 -7.39 -19.31
CA ILE A 7 -12.89 -7.51 -17.88
C ILE A 7 -13.52 -8.83 -17.43
N GLY A 8 -12.69 -9.84 -17.14
CA GLY A 8 -13.15 -11.11 -16.57
C GLY A 8 -13.82 -10.89 -15.22
N PRO A 9 -14.61 -11.85 -14.71
CA PRO A 9 -15.32 -11.71 -13.46
C PRO A 9 -14.32 -11.46 -12.32
N ILE A 10 -14.59 -10.41 -11.51
CA ILE A 10 -13.84 -10.10 -10.30
C ILE A 10 -13.97 -11.32 -9.37
N SER A 11 -12.84 -11.94 -9.04
CA SER A 11 -12.82 -13.07 -8.09
C SER A 11 -13.33 -12.60 -6.73
N GLN A 12 -14.53 -13.02 -6.35
CA GLN A 12 -15.05 -12.85 -5.00
C GLN A 12 -14.52 -13.99 -4.15
N THR A 13 -13.54 -13.70 -3.29
CA THR A 13 -13.13 -14.60 -2.23
C THR A 13 -14.21 -14.67 -1.16
N ALA A 14 -14.37 -15.84 -0.55
CA ALA A 14 -15.41 -16.21 0.39
C ALA A 14 -15.62 -15.17 1.51
N THR A 15 -16.87 -14.78 1.72
CA THR A 15 -17.31 -13.91 2.81
C THR A 15 -17.31 -14.71 4.12
N HIS A 16 -16.29 -14.53 4.95
CA HIS A 16 -16.39 -14.80 6.38
C HIS A 16 -17.23 -13.67 7.04
N GLY A 17 -17.88 -13.96 8.17
CA GLY A 17 -18.75 -13.01 8.86
C GLY A 17 -18.06 -11.66 9.16
N PRO A 18 -18.82 -10.61 9.55
CA PRO A 18 -18.28 -9.28 9.74
C PRO A 18 -17.20 -9.32 10.84
N ARG A 19 -15.99 -8.91 10.50
CA ARG A 19 -14.91 -8.64 11.45
C ARG A 19 -15.29 -7.37 12.23
N GLU A 20 -15.09 -7.40 13.55
CA GLU A 20 -15.42 -6.26 14.41
C GLU A 20 -14.22 -5.34 14.63
N LEU A 21 -13.00 -5.89 14.69
CA LEU A 21 -11.75 -5.18 15.01
C LEU A 21 -10.76 -5.12 13.84
N PHE A 22 -10.44 -6.27 13.23
CA PHE A 22 -9.48 -6.29 12.12
C PHE A 22 -10.13 -5.79 10.82
N GLY A 23 -9.59 -4.67 10.29
CA GLY A 23 -9.88 -4.20 8.94
C GLY A 23 -9.03 -4.91 7.89
N THR A 24 -8.94 -4.35 6.68
CA THR A 24 -8.07 -4.85 5.60
C THR A 24 -6.58 -4.69 5.91
N ASP A 25 -6.23 -3.85 6.89
CA ASP A 25 -4.85 -3.51 7.23
C ASP A 25 -4.65 -3.42 8.77
N GLY A 26 -4.99 -4.49 9.46
CA GLY A 26 -4.86 -4.61 10.91
C GLY A 26 -5.97 -3.93 11.71
N VAL A 27 -5.75 -3.76 13.02
CA VAL A 27 -6.63 -3.04 13.94
C VAL A 27 -6.24 -1.57 13.95
N ARG A 28 -7.12 -0.68 13.52
CA ARG A 28 -6.86 0.77 13.43
C ARG A 28 -7.91 1.58 14.16
N GLY A 29 -7.50 2.68 14.76
CA GLY A 29 -8.40 3.65 15.36
C GLY A 29 -7.68 4.76 16.08
N ARG A 30 -8.43 5.66 16.70
CA ARG A 30 -7.88 6.78 17.45
C ARG A 30 -7.14 6.27 18.69
N ALA A 31 -5.86 6.66 18.79
CA ALA A 31 -5.02 6.24 19.91
C ALA A 31 -5.51 6.81 21.23
N GLY A 32 -5.56 5.96 22.26
CA GLY A 32 -6.07 6.32 23.59
C GLY A 32 -7.59 6.28 23.73
N GLU A 33 -8.36 6.26 22.65
CA GLU A 33 -9.83 6.12 22.65
C GLU A 33 -10.24 4.69 22.27
N PHE A 34 -9.95 4.28 21.05
CA PHE A 34 -10.21 2.94 20.54
C PHE A 34 -8.99 2.02 20.68
N LEU A 35 -7.84 2.47 20.16
CA LEU A 35 -6.58 1.74 20.28
C LEU A 35 -5.91 2.11 21.60
N THR A 36 -6.31 1.42 22.68
CA THR A 36 -5.81 1.65 24.04
C THR A 36 -4.62 0.74 24.37
N PRO A 37 -3.84 1.05 25.42
CA PRO A 37 -2.79 0.17 25.92
C PRO A 37 -3.33 -1.23 26.31
N GLU A 38 -4.55 -1.30 26.89
CA GLU A 38 -5.19 -2.56 27.28
C GLU A 38 -5.47 -3.44 26.06
N LEU A 39 -5.97 -2.84 24.96
CA LEU A 39 -6.18 -3.56 23.70
C LEU A 39 -4.85 -4.04 23.11
N ALA A 40 -3.79 -3.23 23.13
CA ALA A 40 -2.48 -3.64 22.66
C ALA A 40 -1.90 -4.80 23.48
N VAL A 41 -2.06 -4.78 24.84
CA VAL A 41 -1.69 -5.92 25.70
C VAL A 41 -2.48 -7.17 25.31
N ALA A 42 -3.79 -7.04 25.11
CA ALA A 42 -4.66 -8.17 24.74
C ALA A 42 -4.27 -8.74 23.36
N LEU A 43 -4.01 -7.90 22.38
CA LEU A 43 -3.53 -8.32 21.05
C LEU A 43 -2.19 -9.05 21.12
N GLY A 44 -1.23 -8.55 21.92
CA GLY A 44 0.05 -9.22 22.11
C GLY A 44 -0.09 -10.61 22.73
N ARG A 45 -0.98 -10.76 23.71
CA ARG A 45 -1.30 -12.07 24.30
C ARG A 45 -1.95 -13.03 23.31
N ALA A 46 -2.95 -12.54 22.61
CA ALA A 46 -3.70 -13.34 21.64
C ALA A 46 -2.81 -13.78 20.46
N ALA A 47 -1.93 -12.90 19.96
CA ALA A 47 -0.96 -13.25 18.92
C ALA A 47 -0.02 -14.39 19.35
N VAL A 48 0.51 -14.33 20.58
CA VAL A 48 1.35 -15.42 21.13
C VAL A 48 0.56 -16.71 21.29
N ALA A 49 -0.69 -16.65 21.77
CA ALA A 49 -1.53 -17.83 21.96
C ALA A 49 -1.88 -18.57 20.66
N HIS A 50 -1.85 -17.86 19.51
CA HIS A 50 -2.12 -18.42 18.17
C HIS A 50 -0.83 -18.71 17.37
N SER A 51 0.34 -18.59 17.99
CA SER A 51 1.60 -19.00 17.37
C SER A 51 1.86 -20.48 17.64
N ASP A 52 2.30 -21.21 16.60
CA ASP A 52 2.67 -22.63 16.72
C ASP A 52 3.97 -22.85 17.51
N ALA A 53 4.74 -21.79 17.75
CA ALA A 53 6.00 -21.84 18.49
C ALA A 53 5.73 -21.92 20.00
N GLY A 54 6.40 -22.85 20.68
CA GLY A 54 6.25 -22.98 22.15
C GLY A 54 6.75 -21.76 22.94
N ARG A 55 7.61 -20.92 22.35
CA ARG A 55 8.09 -19.64 22.86
C ARG A 55 8.35 -18.68 21.71
N PRO A 56 7.31 -18.07 21.17
CA PRO A 56 7.45 -17.26 19.96
C PRO A 56 8.30 -16.00 20.20
N GLN A 57 9.11 -15.67 19.21
CA GLN A 57 9.86 -14.42 19.12
C GLN A 57 9.07 -13.45 18.25
N VAL A 58 8.66 -12.32 18.83
CA VAL A 58 7.80 -11.33 18.19
C VAL A 58 8.60 -10.05 17.95
N LEU A 59 8.87 -9.72 16.69
CA LEU A 59 9.47 -8.44 16.32
C LEU A 59 8.42 -7.34 16.40
N ILE A 60 8.74 -6.22 17.05
CA ILE A 60 7.84 -5.05 17.15
C ILE A 60 8.56 -3.85 16.55
N VAL A 61 7.93 -3.25 15.54
CA VAL A 61 8.37 -1.99 14.92
C VAL A 61 7.24 -0.97 14.94
N ARG A 62 7.58 0.30 14.81
CA ARG A 62 6.59 1.39 14.80
C ARG A 62 6.97 2.51 13.84
N ASP A 63 6.01 3.35 13.51
CA ASP A 63 6.25 4.65 12.90
C ASP A 63 6.61 5.72 13.96
N THR A 64 6.55 6.99 13.58
CA THR A 64 7.00 8.12 14.39
C THR A 64 5.93 8.74 15.29
N ARG A 65 4.69 8.23 15.29
CA ARG A 65 3.56 8.77 16.07
C ARG A 65 3.87 8.78 17.57
N GLU A 66 3.48 9.84 18.28
CA GLU A 66 3.70 9.95 19.74
C GLU A 66 3.08 8.79 20.53
N SER A 67 1.94 8.26 20.08
CA SER A 67 1.28 7.11 20.71
C SER A 67 2.03 5.78 20.49
N GLY A 68 3.01 5.76 19.56
CA GLY A 68 3.73 4.55 19.18
C GLY A 68 4.50 3.92 20.34
N GLU A 69 5.19 4.70 21.15
CA GLU A 69 5.98 4.18 22.31
C GLU A 69 5.09 3.53 23.37
N MET A 70 3.94 4.14 23.65
CA MET A 70 2.97 3.60 24.60
C MET A 70 2.43 2.25 24.10
N LEU A 71 2.03 2.18 22.84
CA LEU A 71 1.48 0.95 22.23
C LEU A 71 2.55 -0.14 22.10
N GLU A 72 3.79 0.22 21.76
CA GLU A 72 4.94 -0.69 21.70
C GLU A 72 5.21 -1.34 23.07
N ALA A 73 5.25 -0.54 24.11
CA ALA A 73 5.46 -1.04 25.48
C ALA A 73 4.30 -1.95 25.92
N ALA A 74 3.06 -1.57 25.64
CA ALA A 74 1.88 -2.34 25.98
C ALA A 74 1.84 -3.70 25.23
N LEU A 75 2.09 -3.67 23.92
CA LEU A 75 2.14 -4.89 23.08
C LEU A 75 3.25 -5.83 23.56
N ALA A 76 4.45 -5.30 23.85
CA ALA A 76 5.58 -6.07 24.37
C ALA A 76 5.27 -6.71 25.73
N ALA A 77 4.56 -5.99 26.63
CA ALA A 77 4.08 -6.53 27.90
C ALA A 77 3.06 -7.67 27.66
N GLY A 78 2.17 -7.52 26.70
CA GLY A 78 1.22 -8.56 26.27
C GLY A 78 1.95 -9.83 25.83
N VAL A 79 2.86 -9.70 24.88
CA VAL A 79 3.70 -10.79 24.34
C VAL A 79 4.44 -11.51 25.46
N SER A 80 5.16 -10.76 26.31
CA SER A 80 5.98 -11.37 27.38
C SER A 80 5.14 -12.03 28.46
N SER A 81 3.96 -11.47 28.79
CA SER A 81 3.04 -12.07 29.78
C SER A 81 2.44 -13.39 29.31
N ALA A 82 2.35 -13.62 28.01
CA ALA A 82 1.88 -14.87 27.40
C ALA A 82 3.00 -15.90 27.17
N GLY A 83 4.26 -15.55 27.49
CA GLY A 83 5.40 -16.46 27.36
C GLY A 83 6.26 -16.27 26.11
N GLY A 84 5.89 -15.36 25.20
CA GLY A 84 6.68 -15.00 24.03
C GLY A 84 7.78 -13.98 24.36
N ASP A 85 8.85 -13.97 23.56
CA ASP A 85 9.92 -12.97 23.65
C ASP A 85 9.60 -11.79 22.72
N ALA A 86 9.51 -10.58 23.24
CA ALA A 86 9.31 -9.36 22.45
C ALA A 86 10.67 -8.75 22.06
N LEU A 87 10.87 -8.54 20.77
CA LEU A 87 12.06 -7.93 20.18
C LEU A 87 11.69 -6.54 19.65
N VAL A 88 12.01 -5.49 20.43
CA VAL A 88 11.61 -4.11 20.16
C VAL A 88 12.66 -3.44 19.27
N ALA A 89 12.31 -3.11 18.03
CA ALA A 89 13.22 -2.50 17.06
C ALA A 89 13.08 -0.97 16.96
N GLY A 90 11.97 -0.40 17.47
CA GLY A 90 11.70 1.03 17.41
C GLY A 90 11.20 1.49 16.06
N VAL A 91 11.59 2.70 15.61
CA VAL A 91 11.10 3.28 14.35
C VAL A 91 11.78 2.65 13.16
N LEU A 92 10.97 1.99 12.31
CA LEU A 92 11.37 1.41 11.03
C LEU A 92 10.19 1.43 10.05
N PRO A 93 10.44 1.50 8.73
CA PRO A 93 9.39 1.32 7.73
C PRO A 93 8.66 -0.02 7.89
N THR A 94 7.35 -0.01 7.64
CA THR A 94 6.51 -1.22 7.71
C THR A 94 7.14 -2.42 6.98
N PRO A 95 7.65 -2.28 5.72
CA PRO A 95 8.26 -3.40 5.01
C PRO A 95 9.52 -4.00 5.66
N ALA A 96 10.19 -3.26 6.55
CA ALA A 96 11.33 -3.81 7.29
C ALA A 96 10.92 -4.97 8.21
N ALA A 97 9.70 -4.92 8.78
CA ALA A 97 9.24 -5.96 9.71
C ALA A 97 9.17 -7.36 9.06
N PRO A 98 8.45 -7.58 7.94
CA PRO A 98 8.41 -8.88 7.27
C PRO A 98 9.75 -9.33 6.70
N LEU A 99 10.60 -8.41 6.24
CA LEU A 99 11.95 -8.75 5.78
C LEU A 99 12.83 -9.27 6.92
N LEU A 100 12.88 -8.54 8.04
CA LEU A 100 13.67 -8.92 9.21
C LEU A 100 13.13 -10.20 9.88
N LEU A 101 11.81 -10.35 9.90
CA LEU A 101 11.17 -11.57 10.41
C LEU A 101 11.68 -12.81 9.65
N ARG A 102 11.67 -12.77 8.32
CA ARG A 102 12.18 -13.88 7.48
C ARG A 102 13.69 -14.05 7.63
N ARG A 103 14.45 -12.94 7.61
CA ARG A 103 15.91 -12.95 7.74
C ARG A 103 16.37 -13.62 9.03
N HIS A 104 15.74 -13.31 10.15
CA HIS A 104 16.12 -13.80 11.46
C HIS A 104 15.29 -15.02 11.91
N GLN A 105 14.44 -15.56 11.04
CA GLN A 105 13.60 -16.72 11.30
C GLN A 105 12.78 -16.56 12.59
N LEU A 106 12.18 -15.37 12.76
CA LEU A 106 11.30 -15.06 13.89
C LEU A 106 9.89 -15.62 13.62
N ASP A 107 9.10 -15.74 14.67
CA ASP A 107 7.80 -16.40 14.58
C ASP A 107 6.67 -15.45 14.20
N LEU A 108 6.74 -14.18 14.65
CA LEU A 108 5.75 -13.15 14.39
C LEU A 108 6.42 -11.78 14.25
N ALA A 109 5.75 -10.87 13.55
CA ALA A 109 6.06 -9.46 13.66
C ALA A 109 4.79 -8.63 13.85
N ALA A 110 4.92 -7.53 14.57
CA ALA A 110 3.90 -6.52 14.77
C ALA A 110 4.40 -5.15 14.33
N VAL A 111 3.61 -4.46 13.53
CA VAL A 111 3.88 -3.09 13.10
C VAL A 111 2.85 -2.16 13.72
N ILE A 112 3.31 -1.13 14.42
CA ILE A 112 2.47 -0.11 15.07
C ILE A 112 2.47 1.12 14.18
N SER A 113 1.42 1.27 13.37
CA SER A 113 1.22 2.38 12.44
C SER A 113 -0.20 2.45 11.91
N ALA A 114 -0.64 3.65 11.53
CA ALA A 114 -1.84 3.90 10.75
C ALA A 114 -1.53 4.46 9.33
N SER A 115 -0.31 4.18 8.80
CA SER A 115 0.13 4.56 7.47
C SER A 115 -0.04 6.08 7.22
N HIS A 116 -0.87 6.47 6.25
CA HIS A 116 -1.07 7.87 5.83
C HIS A 116 -2.10 8.66 6.66
N ASN A 117 -2.70 8.05 7.70
CA ASN A 117 -3.64 8.75 8.58
C ASN A 117 -2.95 9.85 9.41
N PRO A 118 -3.68 10.86 9.92
CA PRO A 118 -3.14 11.86 10.84
C PRO A 118 -2.62 11.21 12.13
N TYR A 119 -1.81 11.97 12.91
CA TYR A 119 -1.05 11.42 14.05
C TYR A 119 -1.91 10.87 15.19
N GLU A 120 -3.13 11.36 15.34
CA GLU A 120 -4.08 10.92 16.37
C GLU A 120 -4.52 9.46 16.19
N ASP A 121 -4.51 8.98 14.95
CA ASP A 121 -4.79 7.58 14.65
C ASP A 121 -3.52 6.73 14.82
N ASN A 122 -3.71 5.47 15.16
CA ASN A 122 -2.67 4.47 15.11
C ASN A 122 -3.27 3.10 14.75
N GLY A 123 -2.42 2.08 14.59
CA GLY A 123 -2.86 0.74 14.23
C GLY A 123 -1.87 -0.33 14.68
N ILE A 124 -2.30 -1.57 14.68
CA ILE A 124 -1.43 -2.74 14.91
C ILE A 124 -1.70 -3.74 13.80
N LYS A 125 -0.67 -4.02 12.99
CA LYS A 125 -0.65 -5.03 11.93
C LYS A 125 0.17 -6.22 12.39
N LEU A 126 -0.30 -7.44 12.13
CA LEU A 126 0.40 -8.68 12.50
C LEU A 126 0.85 -9.45 11.26
N PHE A 127 2.06 -10.02 11.32
CA PHE A 127 2.67 -10.79 10.24
C PHE A 127 3.09 -12.16 10.76
N GLY A 128 2.82 -13.20 9.98
CA GLY A 128 3.23 -14.57 10.25
C GLY A 128 4.68 -14.86 9.87
N PRO A 129 5.20 -16.06 10.19
CA PRO A 129 6.62 -16.41 9.98
C PRO A 129 7.03 -16.41 8.51
N ASP A 130 6.09 -16.51 7.57
CA ASP A 130 6.31 -16.37 6.14
C ASP A 130 6.49 -14.91 5.67
N GLY A 131 6.30 -13.95 6.57
CA GLY A 131 6.39 -12.51 6.32
C GLY A 131 5.11 -11.90 5.74
N PHE A 132 4.05 -12.67 5.57
CA PHE A 132 2.76 -12.13 5.11
C PHE A 132 1.89 -11.71 6.29
N LYS A 133 0.95 -10.80 6.06
CA LYS A 133 -0.10 -10.49 7.03
C LYS A 133 -0.85 -11.78 7.40
N LEU A 134 -1.29 -11.89 8.63
CA LEU A 134 -2.08 -13.03 9.07
C LEU A 134 -3.33 -13.17 8.19
N ASP A 135 -3.73 -14.41 7.94
CA ASP A 135 -4.96 -14.68 7.20
C ASP A 135 -6.22 -14.37 8.03
N ASP A 136 -7.36 -14.26 7.33
CA ASP A 136 -8.65 -13.92 7.93
C ASP A 136 -9.05 -14.85 9.07
N SER A 137 -8.73 -16.13 8.95
CA SER A 137 -9.08 -17.13 9.96
C SER A 137 -8.28 -16.95 11.24
N THR A 138 -7.01 -16.64 11.11
CA THR A 138 -6.11 -16.37 12.23
C THR A 138 -6.45 -15.03 12.91
N GLU A 139 -6.72 -13.97 12.12
CA GLU A 139 -7.18 -12.68 12.67
C GLU A 139 -8.50 -12.84 13.44
N HIS A 140 -9.46 -13.62 12.90
CA HIS A 140 -10.72 -13.89 13.58
C HIS A 140 -10.54 -14.71 14.88
N ALA A 141 -9.63 -15.68 14.88
CA ALA A 141 -9.30 -16.44 16.08
C ALA A 141 -8.64 -15.56 17.16
N ILE A 142 -7.78 -14.61 16.76
CA ILE A 142 -7.21 -13.60 17.67
C ILE A 142 -8.31 -12.72 18.26
N GLU A 143 -9.25 -12.23 17.44
CA GLU A 143 -10.40 -11.45 17.94
C GLU A 143 -11.22 -12.22 18.98
N ALA A 144 -11.51 -13.48 18.71
CA ALA A 144 -12.27 -14.32 19.63
C ALA A 144 -11.56 -14.56 20.97
N GLU A 145 -10.23 -14.46 21.01
CA GLU A 145 -9.44 -14.59 22.23
C GLU A 145 -9.44 -13.32 23.08
N LEU A 146 -9.61 -12.12 22.47
CA LEU A 146 -9.55 -10.84 23.20
C LEU A 146 -10.59 -10.72 24.32
N GLY A 147 -11.75 -11.35 24.15
CA GLY A 147 -12.82 -11.37 25.16
C GLY A 147 -12.65 -12.41 26.28
N ARG A 148 -11.61 -13.26 26.22
CA ARG A 148 -11.40 -14.33 27.18
C ARG A 148 -10.46 -13.95 28.31
N PRO A 149 -10.64 -14.51 29.53
CA PRO A 149 -9.65 -14.38 30.58
C PRO A 149 -8.29 -14.87 30.10
N PRO A 150 -7.18 -14.13 30.35
CA PRO A 150 -5.87 -14.55 29.86
C PRO A 150 -5.47 -15.91 30.44
N ALA A 151 -5.07 -16.83 29.56
CA ALA A 151 -4.49 -18.08 29.98
C ALA A 151 -3.19 -17.82 30.77
N ARG A 152 -2.98 -18.57 31.86
CA ARG A 152 -1.73 -18.48 32.61
C ARG A 152 -0.63 -19.17 31.82
N SER A 153 0.39 -18.42 31.42
CA SER A 153 1.60 -19.01 30.85
C SER A 153 2.46 -19.64 31.97
N ALA A 154 3.05 -20.80 31.70
CA ALA A 154 4.02 -21.43 32.60
C ALA A 154 5.35 -20.64 32.65
N HIS A 155 5.60 -19.79 31.67
CA HIS A 155 6.83 -19.02 31.53
C HIS A 155 6.52 -17.54 31.27
N ILE A 156 7.38 -16.66 31.73
CA ILE A 156 7.37 -15.24 31.38
C ILE A 156 8.41 -15.03 30.30
N GLY A 157 8.01 -14.42 29.18
CA GLY A 157 8.91 -14.02 28.11
C GLY A 157 9.79 -12.83 28.47
N ARG A 158 10.68 -12.46 27.59
CA ARG A 158 11.60 -11.33 27.78
C ARG A 158 11.28 -10.21 26.81
N VAL A 159 11.43 -8.98 27.25
CA VAL A 159 11.43 -7.79 26.38
C VAL A 159 12.87 -7.39 26.14
N ARG A 160 13.29 -7.34 24.89
CA ARG A 160 14.67 -7.01 24.48
C ARG A 160 14.66 -5.98 23.36
N ARG A 161 15.64 -5.09 23.36
CA ARG A 161 15.90 -4.24 22.18
C ARG A 161 16.52 -5.08 21.07
N PHE A 162 15.93 -5.01 19.89
CA PHE A 162 16.48 -5.60 18.66
C PHE A 162 17.44 -4.58 18.02
N ARG A 163 18.72 -4.67 18.34
CA ARG A 163 19.74 -3.74 17.87
C ARG A 163 20.16 -4.10 16.44
N GLY A 164 20.46 -3.09 15.62
CA GLY A 164 20.93 -3.26 14.25
C GLY A 164 19.83 -3.50 13.22
N ALA A 165 18.54 -3.44 13.61
CA ALA A 165 17.40 -3.66 12.71
C ALA A 165 17.43 -2.75 11.47
N LEU A 166 17.71 -1.45 11.66
CA LEU A 166 17.86 -0.51 10.54
C LEU A 166 19.00 -0.93 9.60
N GLU A 167 20.15 -1.28 10.13
CA GLU A 167 21.30 -1.70 9.34
C GLU A 167 21.04 -3.01 8.58
N ASP A 168 20.33 -3.95 9.19
CA ASP A 168 19.93 -5.19 8.52
C ASP A 168 18.96 -4.93 7.37
N TYR A 169 17.97 -4.03 7.55
CA TYR A 169 17.07 -3.60 6.47
C TYR A 169 17.82 -2.89 5.34
N LEU A 170 18.69 -1.95 5.66
CA LEU A 170 19.54 -1.25 4.68
C LEU A 170 20.45 -2.21 3.90
N ARG A 171 20.94 -3.26 4.57
CA ARG A 171 21.75 -4.30 3.92
C ARG A 171 20.93 -5.12 2.91
N GLU A 172 19.68 -5.49 3.23
CA GLU A 172 18.81 -6.18 2.27
C GLU A 172 18.57 -5.31 1.01
N LEU A 173 18.24 -4.01 1.22
CA LEU A 173 18.12 -3.06 0.11
C LEU A 173 19.41 -2.96 -0.70
N HIS A 174 20.55 -2.79 -0.05
CA HIS A 174 21.84 -2.65 -0.73
C HIS A 174 22.20 -3.92 -1.52
N VAL A 175 21.95 -5.11 -0.97
CA VAL A 175 22.17 -6.38 -1.67
C VAL A 175 21.29 -6.50 -2.91
N ARG A 176 20.01 -6.14 -2.79
CA ARG A 176 19.06 -6.19 -3.91
C ARG A 176 19.44 -5.23 -5.04
N PHE A 177 19.93 -4.05 -4.70
CA PHE A 177 20.24 -2.96 -5.63
C PHE A 177 21.75 -2.71 -5.74
N SER A 178 22.57 -3.75 -5.54
CA SER A 178 24.04 -3.62 -5.51
C SER A 178 24.67 -3.16 -6.83
N SER A 179 23.97 -3.30 -7.95
CA SER A 179 24.41 -2.81 -9.28
C SER A 179 23.88 -1.41 -9.60
N LEU A 180 23.06 -0.81 -8.74
CA LEU A 180 22.51 0.52 -8.96
C LEU A 180 23.52 1.57 -8.49
N GLU A 181 24.00 2.39 -9.42
CA GLU A 181 24.89 3.51 -9.13
C GLU A 181 24.14 4.82 -9.35
N LEU A 182 24.07 5.68 -8.31
CA LEU A 182 23.35 6.96 -8.34
C LEU A 182 24.29 8.17 -8.31
N ASN A 183 25.58 7.97 -8.65
CA ASN A 183 26.55 9.05 -8.68
C ASN A 183 26.12 10.19 -9.61
N GLY A 184 26.12 11.43 -9.08
CA GLY A 184 25.71 12.61 -9.80
C GLY A 184 24.20 12.84 -9.91
N ARG A 185 23.35 11.94 -9.37
CA ARG A 185 21.92 12.15 -9.25
C ARG A 185 21.60 12.98 -8.01
N ARG A 186 20.84 14.06 -8.20
CA ARG A 186 20.32 14.90 -7.13
C ARG A 186 18.87 14.57 -6.86
N ILE A 187 18.59 13.94 -5.72
CA ILE A 187 17.29 13.37 -5.38
C ILE A 187 16.71 14.09 -4.17
N LEU A 188 15.46 14.56 -4.29
CA LEU A 188 14.68 15.09 -3.19
C LEU A 188 13.81 13.98 -2.59
N LEU A 189 13.86 13.77 -1.27
CA LEU A 189 13.04 12.81 -0.55
C LEU A 189 12.11 13.52 0.44
N ASP A 190 10.81 13.31 0.28
CA ASP A 190 9.81 13.66 1.28
C ASP A 190 9.52 12.42 2.13
N CYS A 191 9.96 12.46 3.39
CA CYS A 191 9.85 11.33 4.32
C CYS A 191 8.57 11.38 5.17
N ALA A 192 7.61 12.25 4.88
CA ALA A 192 6.34 12.40 5.59
C ALA A 192 6.47 12.58 7.12
N ASN A 193 7.63 13.00 7.63
CA ASN A 193 8.01 12.90 9.06
C ASN A 193 7.73 11.50 9.64
N GLY A 194 7.78 10.48 8.79
CA GLY A 194 7.41 9.11 9.06
C GLY A 194 8.60 8.17 9.23
N ALA A 195 8.34 6.89 9.15
CA ALA A 195 9.29 5.82 9.45
C ALA A 195 10.46 5.74 8.46
N THR A 196 10.37 6.35 7.29
CA THR A 196 11.43 6.35 6.27
C THR A 196 12.53 7.39 6.53
N HIS A 197 12.35 8.33 7.47
CA HIS A 197 13.22 9.49 7.68
C HIS A 197 14.71 9.17 7.89
N LEU A 198 15.04 7.99 8.43
CA LEU A 198 16.41 7.52 8.56
C LEU A 198 16.83 6.58 7.41
N ALA A 199 15.94 5.63 7.05
CA ALA A 199 16.29 4.57 6.11
C ALA A 199 16.42 5.08 4.68
N ALA A 200 15.47 5.91 4.20
CA ALA A 200 15.47 6.37 2.82
C ALA A 200 16.72 7.21 2.49
N PRO A 201 17.02 8.31 3.19
CA PRO A 201 18.19 9.11 2.84
C PRO A 201 19.51 8.33 2.96
N GLU A 202 19.60 7.40 3.90
CA GLU A 202 20.81 6.60 4.12
C GLU A 202 21.10 5.66 2.95
N ILE A 203 20.09 4.89 2.49
CA ILE A 203 20.32 3.94 1.38
C ILE A 203 20.60 4.68 0.06
N PHE A 204 19.91 5.79 -0.23
CA PHE A 204 20.19 6.54 -1.45
C PHE A 204 21.60 7.12 -1.46
N ARG A 205 22.11 7.64 -0.31
CA ARG A 205 23.49 8.11 -0.18
C ARG A 205 24.51 6.97 -0.32
N ARG A 206 24.22 5.79 0.24
CA ARG A 206 25.10 4.60 0.08
C ARG A 206 25.22 4.15 -1.38
N LEU A 207 24.19 4.41 -2.18
CA LEU A 207 24.20 4.14 -3.62
C LEU A 207 24.79 5.29 -4.46
N GLY A 208 25.25 6.37 -3.83
CA GLY A 208 26.00 7.45 -4.48
C GLY A 208 25.18 8.71 -4.79
N ALA A 209 23.88 8.79 -4.42
CA ALA A 209 23.06 9.95 -4.69
C ALA A 209 23.42 11.16 -3.79
N GLU A 210 23.27 12.37 -4.35
CA GLU A 210 23.16 13.60 -3.58
C GLU A 210 21.70 13.75 -3.11
N VAL A 211 21.50 13.64 -1.79
CA VAL A 211 20.15 13.58 -1.20
C VAL A 211 19.85 14.83 -0.38
N GLU A 212 18.79 15.54 -0.77
CA GLU A 212 18.11 16.51 0.06
C GLU A 212 16.82 15.87 0.64
N THR A 213 16.50 16.18 1.89
CA THR A 213 15.29 15.66 2.55
C THR A 213 14.39 16.80 2.99
N ILE A 214 13.07 16.56 2.89
CA ILE A 214 12.05 17.40 3.53
C ILE A 214 11.16 16.48 4.38
N ALA A 215 10.44 17.06 5.34
CA ALA A 215 9.62 16.32 6.28
C ALA A 215 10.36 15.08 6.86
N ALA A 216 11.57 15.30 7.39
CA ALA A 216 12.44 14.27 7.92
C ALA A 216 12.85 14.53 9.39
N ASP A 217 12.11 15.37 10.09
CA ASP A 217 12.33 15.73 11.51
C ASP A 217 11.03 15.46 12.31
N PRO A 218 10.75 14.19 12.64
CA PRO A 218 9.51 13.81 13.31
C PRO A 218 9.47 14.28 14.76
N ASP A 219 8.36 14.91 15.17
CA ASP A 219 8.08 15.33 16.53
C ASP A 219 6.99 14.51 17.24
N GLY A 220 6.47 13.48 16.57
CA GLY A 220 5.40 12.60 17.03
C GLY A 220 4.00 13.02 16.61
N ARG A 221 3.81 14.26 16.14
CA ARG A 221 2.51 14.84 15.74
C ARG A 221 2.47 15.32 14.30
N ASN A 222 3.62 15.54 13.70
CA ASN A 222 3.76 16.08 12.35
C ASN A 222 3.82 15.02 11.23
N ILE A 223 3.62 13.74 11.54
CA ILE A 223 3.57 12.67 10.54
C ILE A 223 2.41 12.91 9.55
N ASN A 224 2.71 12.86 8.24
CA ASN A 224 1.77 13.12 7.13
C ASN A 224 1.12 14.53 7.14
N ASP A 225 1.55 15.44 8.00
CA ASP A 225 0.96 16.78 8.08
C ASP A 225 1.42 17.65 6.91
N ASN A 226 0.55 17.78 5.90
CA ASN A 226 0.80 18.49 4.65
C ASN A 226 2.07 18.06 3.91
N CYS A 227 2.48 16.81 4.04
CA CYS A 227 3.67 16.23 3.42
C CYS A 227 3.45 14.77 3.00
N GLY A 228 4.48 14.18 2.38
CA GLY A 228 4.47 12.78 1.95
C GLY A 228 3.58 12.53 0.72
N SER A 229 3.32 11.24 0.44
CA SER A 229 2.66 10.78 -0.79
C SER A 229 1.21 11.26 -0.96
N THR A 230 0.57 11.73 0.09
CA THR A 230 -0.80 12.27 0.05
C THR A 230 -0.87 13.79 -0.15
N HIS A 231 0.24 14.52 0.04
CA HIS A 231 0.32 15.97 -0.04
C HIS A 231 1.58 16.45 -0.77
N LEU A 232 1.57 16.37 -2.10
CA LEU A 232 2.74 16.58 -2.95
C LEU A 232 3.08 18.06 -3.24
N ALA A 233 2.25 19.01 -2.83
CA ALA A 233 2.46 20.42 -3.18
C ALA A 233 3.84 20.93 -2.75
N HIS A 234 4.24 20.66 -1.53
CA HIS A 234 5.52 21.10 -0.98
C HIS A 234 6.72 20.46 -1.69
N VAL A 235 6.68 19.15 -1.96
CA VAL A 235 7.77 18.48 -2.68
C VAL A 235 7.88 18.97 -4.13
N ILE A 236 6.75 19.25 -4.79
CA ILE A 236 6.73 19.81 -6.16
C ILE A 236 7.36 21.20 -6.19
N ASP A 237 6.98 22.09 -5.27
CA ASP A 237 7.52 23.45 -5.21
C ASP A 237 9.03 23.45 -4.91
N LYS A 238 9.47 22.61 -3.97
CA LYS A 238 10.87 22.45 -3.63
C LYS A 238 11.69 21.86 -4.79
N LEU A 239 11.15 20.88 -5.49
CA LEU A 239 11.79 20.26 -6.65
C LEU A 239 12.04 21.28 -7.77
N ARG A 240 11.03 22.10 -8.10
CA ARG A 240 11.13 23.13 -9.16
C ARG A 240 12.20 24.19 -8.90
N THR A 241 12.48 24.48 -7.64
CA THR A 241 13.43 25.53 -7.24
C THR A 241 14.80 24.99 -6.84
N GLY A 242 14.89 23.69 -6.48
CA GLY A 242 16.09 23.10 -5.89
C GLY A 242 17.09 22.50 -6.89
N GLY A 243 16.74 22.39 -8.17
CA GLY A 243 17.62 21.80 -9.20
C GLY A 243 17.87 20.30 -9.02
N HIS A 244 16.91 19.58 -8.46
CA HIS A 244 16.93 18.12 -8.35
C HIS A 244 16.49 17.46 -9.66
N ASP A 245 16.94 16.22 -9.89
CA ASP A 245 16.57 15.46 -11.08
C ASP A 245 15.16 14.89 -10.97
N LEU A 246 14.77 14.51 -9.75
CA LEU A 246 13.45 13.99 -9.40
C LEU A 246 13.23 13.99 -7.88
N ALA A 247 12.02 13.72 -7.48
CA ALA A 247 11.69 13.53 -6.08
C ALA A 247 10.91 12.24 -5.85
N PHE A 248 11.02 11.69 -4.63
CA PHE A 248 10.15 10.64 -4.11
C PHE A 248 9.47 11.13 -2.84
N ALA A 249 8.18 10.84 -2.71
CA ALA A 249 7.38 11.13 -1.53
C ALA A 249 6.83 9.81 -0.96
N PHE A 250 7.16 9.52 0.29
CA PHE A 250 6.70 8.33 1.01
C PHE A 250 5.46 8.66 1.84
N ASP A 251 4.76 7.64 2.30
CA ASP A 251 3.75 7.82 3.35
C ASP A 251 4.35 7.56 4.75
N GLY A 252 3.54 7.75 5.79
CA GLY A 252 4.01 7.75 7.18
C GLY A 252 4.71 6.48 7.64
N ASP A 253 4.35 5.30 7.12
CA ASP A 253 4.99 4.03 7.45
C ASP A 253 5.85 3.44 6.31
N GLY A 254 5.95 4.15 5.20
CA GLY A 254 6.90 3.86 4.13
C GLY A 254 6.56 2.65 3.28
N ASP A 255 5.31 2.18 3.30
CA ASP A 255 4.84 1.09 2.44
C ASP A 255 4.40 1.59 1.05
N ARG A 256 4.32 2.94 0.85
CA ARG A 256 3.97 3.61 -0.41
C ARG A 256 5.01 4.62 -0.84
N VAL A 257 5.05 4.85 -2.16
CA VAL A 257 5.85 5.91 -2.77
C VAL A 257 5.15 6.47 -4.00
N LEU A 258 5.21 7.79 -4.15
CA LEU A 258 4.96 8.47 -5.42
C LEU A 258 6.24 9.18 -5.85
N ALA A 259 6.42 9.33 -7.16
CA ALA A 259 7.53 10.10 -7.70
C ALA A 259 7.05 11.42 -8.32
N VAL A 260 7.96 12.38 -8.41
CA VAL A 260 7.74 13.65 -9.12
C VAL A 260 8.92 13.89 -10.03
N ASP A 261 8.67 14.11 -11.33
CA ASP A 261 9.71 14.40 -12.27
C ASP A 261 10.20 15.86 -12.14
N ARG A 262 11.34 16.19 -12.74
CA ARG A 262 11.93 17.54 -12.66
C ARG A 262 11.02 18.67 -13.16
N GLY A 263 10.00 18.36 -13.97
CA GLY A 263 8.97 19.30 -14.41
C GLY A 263 7.87 19.53 -13.37
N GLY A 264 7.87 18.76 -12.27
CA GLY A 264 6.83 18.80 -11.25
C GLY A 264 5.60 17.97 -11.61
N VAL A 265 5.71 17.04 -12.55
CA VAL A 265 4.63 16.11 -12.91
C VAL A 265 4.67 14.91 -11.97
N VAL A 266 3.54 14.60 -11.37
CA VAL A 266 3.39 13.45 -10.49
C VAL A 266 3.36 12.16 -11.30
N VAL A 267 4.18 11.21 -10.88
CA VAL A 267 4.25 9.83 -11.37
C VAL A 267 3.67 8.93 -10.31
N ASP A 268 2.46 8.44 -10.55
CA ASP A 268 1.74 7.64 -9.56
C ASP A 268 2.09 6.15 -9.62
N GLY A 269 1.49 5.37 -8.72
CA GLY A 269 1.77 3.94 -8.62
C GLY A 269 1.51 3.16 -9.90
N ASP A 270 0.54 3.56 -10.72
CA ASP A 270 0.26 2.88 -11.99
C ASP A 270 1.46 3.02 -12.95
N GLU A 271 2.01 4.23 -13.07
CA GLU A 271 3.18 4.49 -13.93
C GLU A 271 4.43 3.82 -13.37
N LEU A 272 4.60 3.80 -12.03
CA LEU A 272 5.73 3.14 -11.37
C LEU A 272 5.68 1.61 -11.54
N VAL A 273 4.50 1.00 -11.40
CA VAL A 273 4.30 -0.44 -11.66
C VAL A 273 4.54 -0.76 -13.15
N ALA A 274 4.06 0.09 -14.08
CA ALA A 274 4.32 -0.10 -15.49
C ALA A 274 5.82 -0.08 -15.82
N LEU A 275 6.54 0.90 -15.27
CA LEU A 275 7.99 1.02 -15.42
C LEU A 275 8.72 -0.22 -14.88
N ALA A 276 8.37 -0.65 -13.66
CA ALA A 276 8.92 -1.84 -13.03
C ALA A 276 8.63 -3.12 -13.82
N ALA A 277 7.38 -3.28 -14.32
CA ALA A 277 6.96 -4.45 -15.10
C ALA A 277 7.77 -4.60 -16.39
N LEU A 278 7.90 -3.51 -17.15
CA LEU A 278 8.68 -3.50 -18.40
C LEU A 278 10.16 -3.79 -18.14
N HIS A 279 10.72 -3.19 -17.09
CA HIS A 279 12.12 -3.42 -16.69
C HIS A 279 12.38 -4.87 -16.26
N LEU A 280 11.60 -5.38 -15.30
CA LEU A 280 11.76 -6.76 -14.80
C LEU A 280 11.51 -7.79 -15.90
N ARG A 281 10.58 -7.53 -16.83
CA ARG A 281 10.39 -8.37 -18.00
C ARG A 281 11.63 -8.37 -18.90
N GLY A 282 12.19 -7.20 -19.18
CA GLY A 282 13.42 -7.07 -19.99
C GLY A 282 14.60 -7.84 -19.40
N LEU A 283 14.65 -7.95 -18.06
CA LEU A 283 15.65 -8.73 -17.33
C LEU A 283 15.30 -10.23 -17.18
N GLY A 284 14.12 -10.68 -17.65
CA GLY A 284 13.64 -12.04 -17.39
C GLY A 284 13.28 -12.32 -15.92
N ARG A 285 13.01 -11.28 -15.13
CA ARG A 285 12.74 -11.34 -13.68
C ARG A 285 11.27 -11.12 -13.31
N LEU A 286 10.41 -10.83 -14.29
CA LEU A 286 8.95 -10.75 -14.08
C LEU A 286 8.38 -12.17 -14.05
N ASN A 287 8.25 -12.76 -12.87
CA ASN A 287 7.76 -14.13 -12.72
C ASN A 287 6.31 -14.24 -13.20
N GLY A 288 6.02 -15.28 -14.00
CA GLY A 288 4.70 -15.57 -14.55
C GLY A 288 4.26 -14.63 -15.68
N ALA A 289 5.12 -13.68 -16.12
CA ALA A 289 4.86 -12.71 -17.19
C ALA A 289 3.56 -11.90 -17.02
N GLY A 290 3.16 -11.64 -15.77
CA GLY A 290 1.95 -10.90 -15.44
C GLY A 290 2.12 -9.99 -14.22
N VAL A 291 1.16 -9.07 -14.06
CA VAL A 291 1.08 -8.11 -12.96
C VAL A 291 -0.34 -8.08 -12.36
N ALA A 292 -0.45 -7.92 -11.04
CA ALA A 292 -1.73 -7.76 -10.37
C ALA A 292 -1.92 -6.29 -9.95
N VAL A 293 -3.07 -5.71 -10.31
CA VAL A 293 -3.42 -4.31 -10.02
C VAL A 293 -4.87 -4.21 -9.59
N THR A 294 -5.29 -3.06 -9.10
CA THR A 294 -6.67 -2.88 -8.66
C THR A 294 -7.60 -2.36 -9.78
N VAL A 295 -8.91 -2.42 -9.53
CA VAL A 295 -9.92 -1.81 -10.41
C VAL A 295 -9.74 -0.31 -10.59
N MET A 296 -8.90 0.36 -9.79
CA MET A 296 -8.65 1.80 -9.88
C MET A 296 -7.51 2.14 -10.84
N THR A 297 -6.68 1.16 -11.23
CA THR A 297 -5.53 1.36 -12.12
C THR A 297 -5.96 1.92 -13.47
N ASN A 298 -5.29 2.97 -13.92
CA ASN A 298 -5.64 3.71 -15.14
C ASN A 298 -5.71 2.81 -16.38
N TYR A 299 -6.69 3.04 -17.25
CA TYR A 299 -6.89 2.21 -18.45
C TYR A 299 -5.69 2.21 -19.39
N GLY A 300 -4.94 3.31 -19.46
CA GLY A 300 -3.68 3.38 -20.21
C GLY A 300 -2.65 2.35 -19.77
N PHE A 301 -2.63 1.99 -18.47
CA PHE A 301 -1.80 0.89 -17.97
C PHE A 301 -2.14 -0.44 -18.64
N HIS A 302 -3.43 -0.77 -18.74
CA HIS A 302 -3.88 -2.02 -19.38
C HIS A 302 -3.48 -2.09 -20.85
N GLN A 303 -3.59 -0.95 -21.57
CA GLN A 303 -3.17 -0.86 -22.96
C GLN A 303 -1.65 -1.04 -23.12
N ALA A 304 -0.85 -0.41 -22.24
CA ALA A 304 0.60 -0.54 -22.24
C ALA A 304 1.06 -1.97 -21.95
N MET A 305 0.47 -2.62 -20.94
CA MET A 305 0.79 -4.02 -20.59
C MET A 305 0.38 -4.98 -21.71
N ALA A 306 -0.79 -4.79 -22.31
CA ALA A 306 -1.24 -5.59 -23.46
C ALA A 306 -0.28 -5.46 -24.67
N SER A 307 0.15 -4.24 -24.99
CA SER A 307 1.13 -3.97 -26.04
C SER A 307 2.50 -4.61 -25.76
N ALA A 308 2.87 -4.67 -24.50
CA ALA A 308 4.08 -5.37 -24.04
C ALA A 308 3.88 -6.89 -23.91
N GLY A 309 2.69 -7.46 -24.08
CA GLY A 309 2.38 -8.88 -23.88
C GLY A 309 2.56 -9.32 -22.42
N ILE A 310 2.24 -8.43 -21.47
CA ILE A 310 2.19 -8.70 -20.03
C ILE A 310 0.73 -8.89 -19.65
N GLU A 311 0.41 -10.01 -19.00
CA GLU A 311 -0.93 -10.27 -18.49
C GLU A 311 -1.25 -9.38 -17.30
N VAL A 312 -2.50 -8.88 -17.20
CA VAL A 312 -2.94 -8.03 -16.08
C VAL A 312 -4.09 -8.72 -15.35
N ALA A 313 -3.90 -9.01 -14.08
CA ALA A 313 -4.98 -9.40 -13.18
C ALA A 313 -5.54 -8.17 -12.46
N ILE A 314 -6.88 -8.07 -12.41
CA ILE A 314 -7.59 -6.96 -11.78
C ILE A 314 -8.23 -7.45 -10.49
N THR A 315 -7.94 -6.78 -9.38
CA THR A 315 -8.46 -7.09 -8.06
C THR A 315 -9.38 -5.99 -7.53
N ALA A 316 -10.05 -6.24 -6.41
CA ALA A 316 -10.64 -5.19 -5.60
C ALA A 316 -9.54 -4.26 -5.06
N VAL A 317 -9.94 -3.05 -4.60
CA VAL A 317 -9.02 -2.09 -3.96
C VAL A 317 -8.56 -2.62 -2.61
N GLY A 318 -7.26 -2.63 -2.39
CA GLY A 318 -6.59 -3.06 -1.16
C GLY A 318 -5.39 -3.97 -1.46
N ASP A 319 -4.28 -3.68 -0.81
CA ASP A 319 -3.01 -4.39 -0.95
C ASP A 319 -3.12 -5.91 -0.73
N ARG A 320 -3.98 -6.32 0.20
CA ARG A 320 -4.27 -7.72 0.48
C ARG A 320 -4.78 -8.47 -0.75
N TYR A 321 -5.73 -7.88 -1.50
CA TYR A 321 -6.27 -8.52 -2.70
C TYR A 321 -5.25 -8.62 -3.82
N VAL A 322 -4.38 -7.61 -3.97
CA VAL A 322 -3.26 -7.64 -4.91
C VAL A 322 -2.29 -8.76 -4.53
N LEU A 323 -1.91 -8.83 -3.26
CA LEU A 323 -0.99 -9.85 -2.74
C LEU A 323 -1.55 -11.28 -2.91
N ASP A 324 -2.82 -11.49 -2.57
CA ASP A 324 -3.48 -12.80 -2.71
C ASP A 324 -3.51 -13.25 -4.17
N GLU A 325 -3.78 -12.34 -5.11
CA GLU A 325 -3.78 -12.63 -6.53
C GLU A 325 -2.37 -12.96 -7.05
N LEU A 326 -1.34 -12.23 -6.60
CA LEU A 326 0.06 -12.54 -6.90
C LEU A 326 0.44 -13.95 -6.44
N ARG A 327 0.12 -14.29 -5.19
CA ARG A 327 0.38 -15.63 -4.63
C ARG A 327 -0.35 -16.72 -5.39
N ARG A 328 -1.63 -16.50 -5.69
CA ARG A 328 -2.48 -17.46 -6.42
C ARG A 328 -1.94 -17.77 -7.82
N ARG A 329 -1.39 -16.75 -8.50
CA ARG A 329 -0.84 -16.90 -9.86
C ARG A 329 0.64 -17.25 -9.92
N GLY A 330 1.35 -17.15 -8.80
CA GLY A 330 2.81 -17.28 -8.76
C GLY A 330 3.52 -16.11 -9.46
N TRP A 331 2.90 -14.92 -9.46
CA TRP A 331 3.45 -13.69 -10.03
C TRP A 331 4.23 -12.92 -8.96
N SER A 332 5.14 -12.06 -9.42
CA SER A 332 6.03 -11.34 -8.50
C SER A 332 5.72 -9.85 -8.33
N LEU A 333 5.04 -9.21 -9.27
CA LEU A 333 4.85 -7.75 -9.25
C LEU A 333 3.38 -7.38 -9.27
N GLY A 334 3.01 -6.43 -8.42
CA GLY A 334 1.70 -5.82 -8.41
C GLY A 334 1.69 -4.50 -7.65
N GLY A 335 0.57 -3.81 -7.67
CA GLY A 335 0.46 -2.56 -6.93
C GLY A 335 -0.83 -1.81 -7.16
N GLU A 336 -0.88 -0.64 -6.56
CA GLU A 336 -2.01 0.28 -6.58
C GLU A 336 -1.59 1.67 -7.04
N GLN A 337 -2.51 2.42 -7.61
CA GLN A 337 -2.30 3.83 -8.00
C GLN A 337 -1.77 4.68 -6.82
N SER A 338 -2.14 4.33 -5.59
CA SER A 338 -1.68 5.00 -4.36
C SER A 338 -0.17 4.88 -4.11
N GLY A 339 0.56 4.09 -4.89
CA GLY A 339 2.00 3.88 -4.73
C GLY A 339 2.38 2.71 -3.82
N HIS A 340 1.41 1.89 -3.38
CA HIS A 340 1.70 0.63 -2.71
C HIS A 340 2.10 -0.41 -3.76
N ILE A 341 3.39 -0.70 -3.86
CA ILE A 341 3.98 -1.56 -4.90
C ILE A 341 4.65 -2.76 -4.24
N ILE A 342 4.23 -3.94 -4.64
CA ILE A 342 4.70 -5.23 -4.13
C ILE A 342 5.61 -5.86 -5.17
N ASP A 343 6.89 -6.07 -4.82
CA ASP A 343 7.82 -6.93 -5.57
C ASP A 343 8.17 -8.15 -4.72
N LEU A 344 7.47 -9.27 -4.92
CA LEU A 344 7.72 -10.53 -4.18
C LEU A 344 9.11 -11.12 -4.46
N GLY A 345 9.82 -10.62 -5.48
CA GLY A 345 11.23 -10.93 -5.70
C GLY A 345 12.16 -10.31 -4.66
N PHE A 346 11.68 -9.29 -3.93
CA PHE A 346 12.38 -8.62 -2.85
C PHE A 346 11.74 -8.89 -1.48
N GLY A 347 10.45 -8.54 -1.31
CA GLY A 347 9.78 -8.61 -0.03
C GLY A 347 8.30 -9.01 -0.12
N PRO A 348 7.71 -9.49 0.98
CA PRO A 348 6.33 -10.00 0.98
C PRO A 348 5.26 -8.90 1.16
N SER A 349 5.64 -7.63 1.12
CA SER A 349 4.74 -6.47 1.24
C SER A 349 5.15 -5.34 0.33
N GLY A 350 4.32 -4.31 0.19
CA GLY A 350 4.73 -3.07 -0.43
C GLY A 350 5.89 -2.43 0.33
N ASP A 351 6.84 -1.88 -0.43
CA ASP A 351 8.03 -1.21 0.10
C ASP A 351 8.32 0.03 -0.74
N GLY A 352 8.04 1.21 -0.16
CA GLY A 352 8.20 2.49 -0.85
C GLY A 352 9.67 2.76 -1.22
N ILE A 353 10.62 2.42 -0.35
CA ILE A 353 12.05 2.64 -0.60
C ILE A 353 12.54 1.70 -1.70
N ALA A 354 12.21 0.40 -1.62
CA ALA A 354 12.58 -0.56 -2.66
C ALA A 354 11.94 -0.19 -4.01
N SER A 355 10.69 0.28 -4.01
CA SER A 355 9.98 0.72 -5.23
C SER A 355 10.61 1.96 -5.85
N ALA A 356 11.07 2.92 -5.03
CA ALA A 356 11.82 4.07 -5.51
C ALA A 356 13.17 3.66 -6.14
N LEU A 357 13.90 2.75 -5.51
CA LEU A 357 15.15 2.21 -6.04
C LEU A 357 14.92 1.39 -7.32
N LEU A 358 13.85 0.58 -7.38
CA LEU A 358 13.46 -0.17 -8.59
C LEU A 358 13.09 0.79 -9.74
N THR A 359 12.46 1.92 -9.43
CA THR A 359 12.19 2.98 -10.41
C THR A 359 13.49 3.52 -11.00
N LEU A 360 14.50 3.81 -10.17
CA LEU A 360 15.80 4.29 -10.62
C LEU A 360 16.58 3.21 -11.41
N GLU A 361 16.51 1.95 -10.98
CA GLU A 361 17.08 0.80 -11.71
C GLU A 361 16.44 0.70 -13.11
N ALA A 362 15.14 0.86 -13.22
CA ALA A 362 14.40 0.82 -14.49
C ALA A 362 14.67 2.02 -15.40
N LEU A 363 14.89 3.19 -14.83
CA LEU A 363 15.27 4.40 -15.57
C LEU A 363 16.70 4.30 -16.12
N ALA A 364 17.59 3.63 -15.42
CA ALA A 364 19.03 3.69 -15.68
C ALA A 364 19.49 5.16 -15.75
N ASP A 365 20.04 5.60 -16.88
CA ASP A 365 20.47 6.99 -17.10
C ASP A 365 19.37 7.93 -17.64
N ARG A 366 18.17 7.40 -17.90
CA ARG A 366 17.06 8.22 -18.43
C ARG A 366 16.50 9.13 -17.36
N ASP A 367 15.92 10.23 -17.83
CA ASP A 367 15.15 11.14 -17.01
C ASP A 367 13.73 10.60 -16.77
N LEU A 368 13.22 10.74 -15.57
CA LEU A 368 11.85 10.33 -15.22
C LEU A 368 10.80 11.08 -16.07
N ALA A 369 11.10 12.29 -16.53
CA ALA A 369 10.23 13.05 -17.45
C ALA A 369 10.06 12.38 -18.83
N HIS A 370 10.97 11.48 -19.21
CA HIS A 370 10.97 10.75 -20.48
C HIS A 370 10.73 9.24 -20.26
N ARG A 371 9.87 8.89 -19.31
CA ARG A 371 9.62 7.50 -18.92
C ARG A 371 8.86 6.66 -19.97
N ASP A 372 8.01 7.29 -20.79
CA ASP A 372 7.26 6.72 -21.96
C ASP A 372 6.75 5.27 -21.76
N VAL A 373 6.22 4.95 -20.57
CA VAL A 373 5.81 3.58 -20.21
C VAL A 373 4.34 3.31 -20.42
N MET A 374 3.52 4.36 -20.38
CA MET A 374 2.07 4.31 -20.64
C MET A 374 1.54 5.70 -20.96
N GLU A 375 0.46 5.77 -21.70
CA GLU A 375 -0.32 6.99 -21.89
C GLU A 375 -1.44 7.04 -20.85
N LYS A 376 -1.32 7.96 -19.87
CA LYS A 376 -2.31 8.10 -18.82
C LYS A 376 -3.55 8.81 -19.33
N LEU A 377 -4.67 8.10 -19.35
CA LEU A 377 -5.94 8.67 -19.78
C LEU A 377 -6.50 9.64 -18.74
N PRO A 378 -7.10 10.78 -19.19
CA PRO A 378 -7.90 11.62 -18.31
C PRO A 378 -8.96 10.81 -17.57
N GLN A 379 -9.06 11.05 -16.25
CA GLN A 379 -9.99 10.35 -15.36
C GLN A 379 -10.91 11.36 -14.67
N GLN A 380 -12.21 11.05 -14.62
CA GLN A 380 -13.20 11.80 -13.87
C GLN A 380 -13.87 10.87 -12.86
N LEU A 381 -13.87 11.28 -11.59
CA LEU A 381 -14.59 10.61 -10.51
C LEU A 381 -15.76 11.50 -10.04
N ARG A 382 -16.96 10.94 -9.97
CA ARG A 382 -18.14 11.60 -9.41
C ARG A 382 -18.84 10.70 -8.41
N ASN A 383 -19.14 11.27 -7.24
CA ASN A 383 -19.84 10.58 -6.16
C ASN A 383 -21.30 11.04 -6.14
N ILE A 384 -22.25 10.09 -6.22
CA ILE A 384 -23.69 10.35 -6.14
C ILE A 384 -24.19 9.79 -4.82
N ARG A 385 -24.61 10.66 -3.91
CA ARG A 385 -25.10 10.27 -2.58
C ARG A 385 -26.52 9.72 -2.65
N ALA A 386 -26.77 8.62 -1.96
CA ALA A 386 -28.09 8.05 -1.71
C ALA A 386 -28.57 8.40 -0.31
N ARG A 387 -29.89 8.36 -0.10
CA ARG A 387 -30.48 8.55 1.23
C ARG A 387 -30.23 7.34 2.14
N GLU A 388 -30.29 6.14 1.58
CA GLU A 388 -30.13 4.89 2.28
C GLU A 388 -29.20 3.94 1.52
N ARG A 389 -28.49 3.10 2.25
CA ARG A 389 -27.54 2.13 1.67
C ARG A 389 -28.23 1.07 0.79
N ARG A 390 -29.46 0.66 1.16
CA ARG A 390 -30.27 -0.30 0.38
C ARG A 390 -30.64 0.20 -1.01
N SER A 391 -30.79 1.52 -1.20
CA SER A 391 -31.11 2.09 -2.52
C SER A 391 -29.95 2.04 -3.51
N LEU A 392 -28.70 1.83 -3.05
CA LEU A 392 -27.52 1.74 -3.92
C LEU A 392 -27.57 0.50 -4.81
N GLU A 393 -27.84 -0.68 -4.23
CA GLU A 393 -27.93 -1.93 -4.96
C GLU A 393 -29.11 -1.91 -5.95
N VAL A 394 -30.26 -1.42 -5.50
CA VAL A 394 -31.46 -1.27 -6.34
C VAL A 394 -31.17 -0.35 -7.55
N ALA A 395 -30.50 0.78 -7.32
CA ALA A 395 -30.16 1.71 -8.39
C ALA A 395 -29.14 1.11 -9.37
N LEU A 396 -28.12 0.38 -8.89
CA LEU A 396 -27.15 -0.28 -9.75
C LEU A 396 -27.74 -1.43 -10.58
N GLU A 397 -28.77 -2.11 -10.04
CA GLU A 397 -29.50 -3.17 -10.71
C GLU A 397 -30.57 -2.64 -11.69
N ALA A 398 -30.90 -1.35 -11.63
CA ALA A 398 -31.92 -0.74 -12.48
C ALA A 398 -31.55 -0.89 -13.98
N PRO A 399 -32.48 -1.36 -14.84
CA PRO A 399 -32.21 -1.55 -16.28
C PRO A 399 -31.62 -0.32 -16.96
N ALA A 400 -32.17 0.86 -16.67
CA ALA A 400 -31.72 2.12 -17.24
C ALA A 400 -30.25 2.44 -16.90
N VAL A 401 -29.78 2.10 -15.69
CA VAL A 401 -28.38 2.30 -15.27
C VAL A 401 -27.47 1.30 -15.98
N ARG A 402 -27.84 0.02 -16.04
CA ARG A 402 -27.07 -1.02 -16.74
C ARG A 402 -26.95 -0.73 -18.24
N GLU A 403 -28.04 -0.39 -18.89
CA GLU A 403 -28.07 0.00 -20.31
C GLU A 403 -27.22 1.24 -20.58
N ALA A 404 -27.25 2.24 -19.69
CA ALA A 404 -26.42 3.43 -19.81
C ALA A 404 -24.91 3.07 -19.71
N ILE A 405 -24.53 2.25 -18.71
CA ILE A 405 -23.14 1.79 -18.54
C ILE A 405 -22.66 1.03 -19.79
N GLU A 406 -23.47 0.10 -20.29
CA GLU A 406 -23.12 -0.70 -21.47
C GLU A 406 -23.00 0.16 -22.74
N ARG A 407 -23.94 1.08 -22.95
CA ARG A 407 -23.90 2.01 -24.08
C ARG A 407 -22.64 2.88 -24.06
N GLU A 408 -22.29 3.46 -22.93
CA GLU A 408 -21.07 4.29 -22.82
C GLU A 408 -19.79 3.45 -22.95
N HIS A 409 -19.80 2.23 -22.43
CA HIS A 409 -18.69 1.30 -22.62
C HIS A 409 -18.48 0.93 -24.11
N LEU A 410 -19.55 0.63 -24.81
CA LEU A 410 -19.51 0.34 -26.26
C LEU A 410 -19.08 1.58 -27.07
N ALA A 411 -19.54 2.78 -26.69
CA ALA A 411 -19.15 4.02 -27.37
C ALA A 411 -17.66 4.35 -27.22
N LEU A 412 -17.08 4.05 -26.06
CA LEU A 412 -15.63 4.19 -25.84
C LEU A 412 -14.81 3.18 -26.65
N ASN A 413 -15.39 2.04 -27.03
CA ASN A 413 -14.82 1.06 -27.96
C ASN A 413 -13.34 0.72 -27.69
N GLY A 414 -12.99 0.40 -26.44
CA GLY A 414 -11.62 0.06 -26.04
C GLY A 414 -10.65 1.25 -25.97
N ARG A 415 -11.11 2.50 -26.16
CA ARG A 415 -10.31 3.72 -25.99
C ARG A 415 -10.34 4.26 -24.56
N GLY A 416 -11.20 3.71 -23.71
CA GLY A 416 -11.39 4.11 -22.33
C GLY A 416 -12.30 3.13 -21.61
N ARG A 417 -12.72 3.48 -20.39
CA ARG A 417 -13.63 2.62 -19.60
C ARG A 417 -14.57 3.43 -18.70
N VAL A 418 -15.60 2.73 -18.28
CA VAL A 418 -16.56 3.19 -17.27
C VAL A 418 -16.54 2.21 -16.09
N LEU A 419 -16.50 2.73 -14.87
CA LEU A 419 -16.66 1.97 -13.63
C LEU A 419 -17.72 2.64 -12.77
N VAL A 420 -18.81 1.93 -12.50
CA VAL A 420 -19.89 2.42 -11.60
C VAL A 420 -20.07 1.40 -10.48
N ARG A 421 -19.91 1.82 -9.24
CA ARG A 421 -19.97 0.92 -8.07
C ARG A 421 -20.46 1.61 -6.81
N ALA A 422 -21.06 0.84 -5.91
CA ALA A 422 -21.34 1.32 -4.56
C ALA A 422 -20.05 1.55 -3.78
N SER A 423 -20.05 2.53 -2.88
CA SER A 423 -18.99 2.70 -1.89
C SER A 423 -19.13 1.64 -0.79
N GLY A 424 -18.01 1.04 -0.38
CA GLY A 424 -17.97 0.07 0.72
C GLY A 424 -18.31 0.69 2.09
N THR A 425 -18.01 1.97 2.28
CA THR A 425 -18.09 2.65 3.59
C THR A 425 -19.19 3.71 3.66
N GLU A 426 -19.51 4.39 2.58
CA GLU A 426 -20.45 5.52 2.53
C GLU A 426 -21.71 5.18 1.70
N PRO A 427 -22.86 5.80 1.99
CA PRO A 427 -24.09 5.61 1.20
C PRO A 427 -24.04 6.42 -0.12
N LEU A 428 -23.13 6.03 -1.03
CA LEU A 428 -22.97 6.68 -2.34
C LEU A 428 -22.56 5.69 -3.44
N ILE A 429 -22.89 6.04 -4.68
CA ILE A 429 -22.40 5.39 -5.89
C ILE A 429 -21.23 6.22 -6.44
N ARG A 430 -20.12 5.55 -6.72
CA ARG A 430 -18.95 6.12 -7.38
C ARG A 430 -19.01 5.83 -8.87
N ILE A 431 -18.94 6.87 -9.67
CA ILE A 431 -18.85 6.80 -11.12
C ILE A 431 -17.47 7.28 -11.50
N MET A 432 -16.68 6.42 -12.12
CA MET A 432 -15.37 6.73 -12.68
C MET A 432 -15.41 6.50 -14.19
N VAL A 433 -14.90 7.47 -14.93
CA VAL A 433 -14.80 7.42 -16.39
C VAL A 433 -13.36 7.77 -16.75
N GLU A 434 -12.80 7.01 -17.66
CA GLU A 434 -11.53 7.29 -18.33
C GLU A 434 -11.75 7.30 -19.83
N ALA A 435 -11.30 8.36 -20.51
CA ALA A 435 -11.46 8.54 -21.94
C ALA A 435 -10.27 9.31 -22.53
N PRO A 436 -10.07 9.30 -23.86
CA PRO A 436 -8.92 9.95 -24.51
C PRO A 436 -8.80 11.46 -24.28
N SER A 437 -9.90 12.14 -23.94
CA SER A 437 -9.88 13.57 -23.67
C SER A 437 -10.67 13.92 -22.41
N ARG A 438 -10.29 15.02 -21.74
CA ARG A 438 -11.04 15.55 -20.59
C ARG A 438 -12.49 15.83 -20.92
N GLN A 439 -12.76 16.39 -22.10
CA GLN A 439 -14.10 16.71 -22.54
C GLN A 439 -14.96 15.44 -22.63
N GLU A 440 -14.47 14.40 -23.31
CA GLU A 440 -15.18 13.12 -23.44
C GLU A 440 -15.43 12.48 -22.06
N THR A 441 -14.41 12.53 -21.18
CA THR A 441 -14.51 12.03 -19.82
C THR A 441 -15.61 12.73 -19.01
N GLU A 442 -15.68 14.06 -19.07
CA GLU A 442 -16.67 14.88 -18.37
C GLU A 442 -18.09 14.64 -18.91
N GLU A 443 -18.25 14.58 -20.24
CA GLU A 443 -19.53 14.34 -20.90
C GLU A 443 -20.11 12.96 -20.56
N VAL A 444 -19.30 11.88 -20.66
CA VAL A 444 -19.71 10.53 -20.29
C VAL A 444 -20.04 10.44 -18.81
N CYS A 445 -19.22 11.00 -17.94
CA CYS A 445 -19.45 11.02 -16.50
C CYS A 445 -20.75 11.79 -16.15
N GLY A 446 -21.02 12.89 -16.85
CA GLY A 446 -22.23 13.69 -16.68
C GLY A 446 -23.51 12.92 -17.05
N ARG A 447 -23.50 12.22 -18.21
CA ARG A 447 -24.64 11.39 -18.64
C ARG A 447 -24.93 10.25 -17.66
N LEU A 448 -23.89 9.52 -17.22
CA LEU A 448 -24.04 8.44 -16.22
C LEU A 448 -24.55 8.96 -14.89
N ALA A 449 -23.99 10.07 -14.42
CA ALA A 449 -24.42 10.69 -13.16
C ALA A 449 -25.92 11.06 -13.17
N SER A 450 -26.42 11.56 -14.29
CA SER A 450 -27.84 11.91 -14.46
C SER A 450 -28.74 10.66 -14.36
N VAL A 451 -28.36 9.56 -15.01
CA VAL A 451 -29.14 8.32 -14.98
C VAL A 451 -29.11 7.68 -13.59
N VAL A 452 -27.94 7.64 -12.94
CA VAL A 452 -27.80 7.11 -11.57
C VAL A 452 -28.58 7.96 -10.56
N GLN A 453 -28.56 9.30 -10.70
CA GLN A 453 -29.33 10.19 -9.83
C GLN A 453 -30.85 9.95 -9.95
N GLN A 454 -31.36 9.73 -11.17
CA GLN A 454 -32.77 9.40 -11.40
C GLN A 454 -33.14 8.03 -10.82
N ALA A 455 -32.27 7.06 -10.85
CA ALA A 455 -32.51 5.73 -10.29
C ALA A 455 -32.48 5.71 -8.74
N LEU A 456 -31.89 6.73 -8.10
CA LEU A 456 -31.85 6.90 -6.64
C LEU A 456 -33.02 7.72 -6.08
N THR A 457 -33.84 8.39 -6.94
CA THR A 457 -35.02 9.14 -6.56
C THR A 457 -36.27 8.28 -6.62
#